data_3db30455b1ddb505ae4bb8661dbe9be2
#
_entry.id   3db30455b1ddb505ae4bb8661dbe9be2
#
_cell.length_a   1.000
_cell.length_b   1.000
_cell.length_c   1.000
_cell.angle_alpha   90.00
_cell.angle_beta   90.00
_cell.angle_gamma   90.00
#
_symmetry.space_group_name_H-M   'P 1'
#
loop_
_entity.id
_entity.type
_entity.pdbx_description
1 polymer ?
#
loop_
_entity_poly.entity_id
_entity_poly.type
_entity_poly.pdbx_seq_one_letter_code
_entity_poly.pdbx_strand_id
1 'polypeptide(L)'
;MKLYNFDLLAYPHVPKDAPRTPVPSSYFDPGKGAANYAEHLDEMTYCEELGFDGVVFNEHHYSAYGTMPSPNLIASALSQRTKKIKIGVLGNILPLRNHPVRVAEEYAMIDCLSNGRLIAGFVRGIPPEYIWYGVNPAESRGRFEEAYNLIMTAWTEPVWSHEGKFFNLHDCAIWPRPVQQPHPPIWIAARSAESVEWCVKRHLPCAQVYQTTGQIEDTFNYYRSKAREQGWEATPDKFILCRHIYIDDTEQKARELAEPAMRYFFTVFNRGFNEAINKGAVDQKLTAALTSERSFSYFREGNRERRDFSKLDWDGLIDSGYLIAGTPDSVAKQLQSQMKQIGADHFMGMFHIGNLAHDKVVNSLNLFKKEIMPRLH
;
A
#
# COMPACT_ATOMS: atom_id res chain seq x y z
N MET A 1 9.00 13.06 12.59
CA MET A 1 8.65 11.89 11.78
C MET A 1 7.19 11.50 12.04
N LYS A 2 6.42 11.16 11.03
CA LYS A 2 5.05 10.68 11.14
C LYS A 2 5.00 9.16 11.06
N LEU A 3 4.21 8.53 11.94
CA LEU A 3 4.20 7.08 12.14
C LEU A 3 2.82 6.49 11.80
N TYR A 4 2.81 5.53 10.90
CA TYR A 4 1.59 4.85 10.46
C TYR A 4 1.74 3.34 10.62
N ASN A 5 0.65 2.67 10.98
CA ASN A 5 0.54 1.22 10.82
C ASN A 5 -0.06 0.94 9.43
N PHE A 6 0.61 0.11 8.63
CA PHE A 6 0.12 -0.33 7.32
C PHE A 6 -0.32 -1.79 7.40
N ASP A 7 -1.57 -2.05 7.04
CA ASP A 7 -2.16 -3.37 7.13
C ASP A 7 -2.54 -3.92 5.74
N LEU A 8 -2.21 -5.19 5.51
CA LEU A 8 -2.53 -5.93 4.29
C LEU A 8 -3.80 -6.77 4.43
N LEU A 9 -4.22 -7.04 5.64
CA LEU A 9 -5.31 -7.96 5.99
C LEU A 9 -5.16 -9.32 5.30
N ALA A 10 -3.96 -9.92 5.47
CA ALA A 10 -3.64 -11.22 4.90
C ALA A 10 -4.44 -12.34 5.57
N TYR A 11 -4.86 -13.36 4.81
CA TYR A 11 -5.52 -14.54 5.37
C TYR A 11 -4.48 -15.55 5.87
N PRO A 12 -4.39 -15.84 7.18
CA PRO A 12 -3.28 -16.60 7.76
C PRO A 12 -3.42 -18.12 7.67
N HIS A 13 -4.51 -18.64 7.09
CA HIS A 13 -4.86 -20.05 7.16
C HIS A 13 -4.80 -20.79 5.83
N VAL A 14 -4.05 -20.27 4.83
CA VAL A 14 -3.86 -20.99 3.56
C VAL A 14 -2.93 -22.19 3.80
N PRO A 15 -3.35 -23.43 3.49
CA PRO A 15 -2.50 -24.60 3.64
C PRO A 15 -1.24 -24.53 2.77
N LYS A 16 -0.14 -25.12 3.25
CA LYS A 16 1.15 -25.12 2.52
C LYS A 16 1.07 -25.84 1.17
N ASP A 17 0.21 -26.83 1.05
CA ASP A 17 -0.05 -27.65 -0.13
C ASP A 17 -1.16 -27.11 -1.03
N ALA A 18 -1.79 -25.99 -0.67
CA ALA A 18 -2.79 -25.34 -1.49
C ALA A 18 -2.25 -25.07 -2.91
N PRO A 19 -3.09 -25.18 -3.95
CA PRO A 19 -2.71 -24.83 -5.31
C PRO A 19 -2.13 -23.42 -5.40
N ARG A 20 -1.17 -23.22 -6.29
CA ARG A 20 -0.45 -21.97 -6.29
C ARG A 20 -1.27 -20.81 -6.83
N THR A 21 -1.94 -20.97 -7.98
CA THR A 21 -2.77 -19.89 -8.57
C THR A 21 -3.76 -20.45 -9.58
N PRO A 22 -5.03 -20.09 -9.48
CA PRO A 22 -5.66 -19.41 -8.33
C PRO A 22 -5.71 -20.32 -7.10
N VAL A 23 -5.66 -19.74 -5.92
CA VAL A 23 -6.00 -20.47 -4.68
C VAL A 23 -7.53 -20.57 -4.64
N PRO A 24 -8.12 -21.77 -4.66
CA PRO A 24 -9.57 -21.90 -4.64
C PRO A 24 -10.19 -21.29 -3.39
N SER A 25 -11.31 -20.57 -3.54
CA SER A 25 -12.04 -19.97 -2.43
C SER A 25 -12.55 -20.97 -1.39
N SER A 26 -12.63 -22.26 -1.73
CA SER A 26 -12.94 -23.34 -0.79
C SER A 26 -11.92 -23.50 0.35
N TYR A 27 -10.73 -22.91 0.22
CA TYR A 27 -9.73 -22.84 1.32
C TYR A 27 -10.00 -21.69 2.30
N PHE A 28 -10.94 -20.80 2.00
CA PHE A 28 -11.35 -19.75 2.91
C PHE A 28 -12.42 -20.30 3.87
N ASP A 29 -12.10 -20.33 5.15
CA ASP A 29 -13.04 -20.63 6.22
C ASP A 29 -13.74 -19.34 6.66
N PRO A 30 -15.06 -19.20 6.49
CA PRO A 30 -15.77 -17.97 6.86
C PRO A 30 -15.68 -17.60 8.35
N GLY A 31 -15.64 -18.59 9.24
CA GLY A 31 -15.51 -18.33 10.68
C GLY A 31 -14.14 -17.77 11.04
N LYS A 32 -13.07 -18.37 10.51
CA LYS A 32 -11.71 -17.85 10.66
C LYS A 32 -11.53 -16.50 9.95
N GLY A 33 -12.17 -16.31 8.80
CA GLY A 33 -12.17 -15.03 8.10
C GLY A 33 -12.82 -13.92 8.93
N ALA A 34 -13.96 -14.19 9.57
CA ALA A 34 -14.62 -13.24 10.45
C ALA A 34 -13.74 -12.87 11.66
N ALA A 35 -13.09 -13.85 12.28
CA ALA A 35 -12.14 -13.61 13.37
C ALA A 35 -10.95 -12.77 12.91
N ASN A 36 -10.38 -13.08 11.73
CA ASN A 36 -9.26 -12.32 11.14
C ASN A 36 -9.63 -10.84 10.91
N TYR A 37 -10.82 -10.55 10.37
CA TYR A 37 -11.28 -9.17 10.23
C TYR A 37 -11.41 -8.45 11.57
N ALA A 38 -11.92 -9.14 12.61
CA ALA A 38 -12.05 -8.55 13.94
C ALA A 38 -10.67 -8.20 14.54
N GLU A 39 -9.72 -9.15 14.51
CA GLU A 39 -8.35 -8.96 15.00
C GLU A 39 -7.64 -7.79 14.31
N HIS A 40 -7.66 -7.72 12.99
CA HIS A 40 -7.04 -6.62 12.26
C HIS A 40 -7.71 -5.25 12.54
N LEU A 41 -9.04 -5.21 12.67
CA LEU A 41 -9.74 -3.99 13.06
C LEU A 41 -9.39 -3.55 14.48
N ASP A 42 -9.21 -4.49 15.40
CA ASP A 42 -8.81 -4.21 16.79
C ASP A 42 -7.36 -3.67 16.83
N GLU A 43 -6.42 -4.28 16.10
CA GLU A 43 -5.03 -3.80 15.97
C GLU A 43 -4.98 -2.37 15.41
N MET A 44 -5.72 -2.10 14.33
CA MET A 44 -5.77 -0.77 13.73
C MET A 44 -6.43 0.27 14.66
N THR A 45 -7.46 -0.13 15.41
CA THR A 45 -8.09 0.74 16.43
C THR A 45 -7.12 1.03 17.57
N TYR A 46 -6.40 0.00 18.03
CA TYR A 46 -5.41 0.11 19.10
C TYR A 46 -4.26 1.06 18.76
N CYS A 47 -3.90 1.22 17.49
CA CYS A 47 -2.91 2.18 17.06
C CYS A 47 -3.24 3.63 17.47
N GLU A 48 -4.53 3.99 17.63
CA GLU A 48 -4.93 5.29 18.16
C GLU A 48 -4.49 5.48 19.62
N GLU A 49 -4.72 4.46 20.45
CA GLU A 49 -4.33 4.48 21.88
C GLU A 49 -2.81 4.53 22.04
N LEU A 50 -2.08 3.88 21.13
CA LEU A 50 -0.63 3.90 21.10
C LEU A 50 -0.05 5.22 20.58
N GLY A 51 -0.86 6.06 19.94
CA GLY A 51 -0.45 7.39 19.48
C GLY A 51 0.23 7.38 18.11
N PHE A 52 -0.11 6.45 17.22
CA PHE A 52 0.22 6.55 15.81
C PHE A 52 -0.49 7.74 15.16
N ASP A 53 0.14 8.34 14.14
CA ASP A 53 -0.48 9.41 13.36
C ASP A 53 -1.60 8.89 12.44
N GLY A 54 -1.53 7.63 11.99
CA GLY A 54 -2.53 7.03 11.14
C GLY A 54 -2.44 5.51 11.02
N VAL A 55 -3.51 4.95 10.46
CA VAL A 55 -3.56 3.57 9.95
C VAL A 55 -3.79 3.63 8.46
N VAL A 56 -3.11 2.79 7.70
CA VAL A 56 -3.13 2.78 6.24
C VAL A 56 -3.34 1.35 5.77
N PHE A 57 -4.06 1.15 4.68
CA PHE A 57 -4.30 -0.17 4.11
C PHE A 57 -4.55 -0.08 2.60
N ASN A 58 -4.53 -1.22 1.91
CA ASN A 58 -4.53 -1.29 0.46
C ASN A 58 -5.75 -2.03 -0.09
N GLU A 59 -5.85 -2.07 -1.44
CA GLU A 59 -6.81 -2.87 -2.18
C GLU A 59 -6.08 -4.00 -2.88
N HIS A 60 -6.54 -5.26 -2.68
CA HIS A 60 -6.11 -6.41 -3.48
C HIS A 60 -7.27 -7.36 -3.73
N HIS A 61 -7.19 -8.07 -4.85
CA HIS A 61 -8.27 -8.93 -5.32
C HIS A 61 -7.78 -10.36 -5.56
N TYR A 62 -8.70 -11.33 -5.46
CA TYR A 62 -8.53 -12.74 -5.83
C TYR A 62 -7.31 -13.42 -5.20
N SER A 63 -6.89 -12.97 -4.04
CA SER A 63 -5.68 -13.45 -3.38
C SER A 63 -5.85 -13.49 -1.87
N ALA A 64 -5.31 -14.54 -1.25
CA ALA A 64 -5.20 -14.64 0.20
C ALA A 64 -4.11 -13.71 0.80
N TYR A 65 -3.30 -13.08 -0.04
CA TYR A 65 -2.31 -12.08 0.32
C TYR A 65 -2.94 -10.84 0.98
N GLY A 66 -4.15 -10.46 0.53
CA GLY A 66 -4.93 -9.38 1.12
C GLY A 66 -6.41 -9.64 0.90
N THR A 67 -7.14 -9.90 1.97
CA THR A 67 -8.58 -10.11 1.92
C THR A 67 -9.34 -8.78 2.03
N MET A 68 -8.86 -7.76 1.34
CA MET A 68 -9.38 -6.39 1.38
C MET A 68 -9.73 -5.88 -0.04
N PRO A 69 -10.73 -6.50 -0.71
CA PRO A 69 -11.14 -6.08 -2.05
C PRO A 69 -11.87 -4.73 -2.07
N SER A 70 -12.33 -4.26 -0.91
CA SER A 70 -12.92 -2.94 -0.71
C SER A 70 -12.35 -2.29 0.54
N PRO A 71 -11.20 -1.59 0.44
CA PRO A 71 -10.60 -0.90 1.58
C PRO A 71 -11.52 0.20 2.14
N ASN A 72 -12.44 0.72 1.32
CA ASN A 72 -13.40 1.73 1.73
C ASN A 72 -14.38 1.22 2.83
N LEU A 73 -14.69 -0.08 2.84
CA LEU A 73 -15.49 -0.69 3.92
C LEU A 73 -14.71 -0.72 5.23
N ILE A 74 -13.42 -1.05 5.19
CA ILE A 74 -12.55 -1.03 6.37
C ILE A 74 -12.39 0.39 6.89
N ALA A 75 -12.17 1.37 5.99
CA ALA A 75 -12.10 2.78 6.35
C ALA A 75 -13.37 3.28 7.06
N SER A 76 -14.54 2.88 6.56
CA SER A 76 -15.83 3.20 7.18
C SER A 76 -15.97 2.59 8.56
N ALA A 77 -15.59 1.32 8.74
CA ALA A 77 -15.61 0.66 10.05
C ALA A 77 -14.69 1.36 11.05
N LEU A 78 -13.46 1.68 10.66
CA LEU A 78 -12.48 2.38 11.49
C LEU A 78 -12.89 3.81 11.82
N SER A 79 -13.58 4.50 10.92
CA SER A 79 -14.07 5.85 11.16
C SER A 79 -14.99 5.94 12.40
N GLN A 80 -15.70 4.87 12.70
CA GLN A 80 -16.61 4.78 13.85
C GLN A 80 -15.94 4.22 15.12
N ARG A 81 -14.84 3.46 14.96
CA ARG A 81 -14.08 2.89 16.07
C ARG A 81 -13.02 3.84 16.64
N THR A 82 -12.61 4.85 15.85
CA THR A 82 -11.54 5.80 16.18
C THR A 82 -12.05 7.25 16.18
N LYS A 83 -11.30 8.18 16.80
CA LYS A 83 -11.71 9.59 16.94
C LYS A 83 -10.69 10.59 16.42
N LYS A 84 -9.39 10.25 16.41
CA LYS A 84 -8.28 11.19 16.13
C LYS A 84 -7.35 10.72 15.01
N ILE A 85 -7.05 9.42 14.97
CA ILE A 85 -6.08 8.82 14.06
C ILE A 85 -6.49 9.04 12.60
N LYS A 86 -5.55 9.35 11.73
CA LYS A 86 -5.79 9.41 10.28
C LYS A 86 -6.08 8.02 9.72
N ILE A 87 -6.95 7.96 8.73
CA ILE A 87 -7.37 6.72 8.06
C ILE A 87 -6.94 6.83 6.59
N GLY A 88 -5.91 6.10 6.22
CA GLY A 88 -5.34 6.12 4.88
C GLY A 88 -5.78 4.91 4.05
N VAL A 89 -6.33 5.15 2.88
CA VAL A 89 -6.54 4.10 1.87
C VAL A 89 -5.46 4.27 0.81
N LEU A 90 -4.49 3.36 0.74
CA LEU A 90 -3.37 3.47 -0.21
C LEU A 90 -3.26 2.18 -1.06
N GLY A 91 -4.12 2.07 -2.04
CA GLY A 91 -5.20 2.97 -2.46
C GLY A 91 -6.18 2.27 -3.35
N ASN A 92 -7.23 2.99 -3.72
CA ASN A 92 -8.17 2.45 -4.70
C ASN A 92 -7.50 2.25 -6.06
N ILE A 93 -7.72 1.09 -6.69
CA ILE A 93 -7.20 0.74 -8.02
C ILE A 93 -8.11 1.36 -9.08
N LEU A 94 -7.79 2.58 -9.52
CA LEU A 94 -8.66 3.35 -10.42
C LEU A 94 -8.91 2.67 -11.78
N PRO A 95 -7.93 2.01 -12.45
CA PRO A 95 -8.19 1.37 -13.74
C PRO A 95 -9.23 0.26 -13.73
N LEU A 96 -9.49 -0.35 -12.56
CA LEU A 96 -10.50 -1.40 -12.41
C LEU A 96 -11.93 -0.84 -12.29
N ARG A 97 -12.08 0.49 -12.16
CA ARG A 97 -13.37 1.13 -11.93
C ARG A 97 -14.07 1.47 -13.25
N ASN A 98 -15.29 0.94 -13.43
CA ASN A 98 -16.15 1.34 -14.54
C ASN A 98 -16.74 2.75 -14.31
N HIS A 99 -16.89 3.15 -13.04
CA HIS A 99 -17.39 4.46 -12.63
C HIS A 99 -16.49 5.04 -11.53
N PRO A 100 -15.44 5.79 -11.88
CA PRO A 100 -14.49 6.32 -10.90
C PRO A 100 -15.12 7.35 -9.96
N VAL A 101 -16.22 8.02 -10.35
CA VAL A 101 -16.97 8.93 -9.48
C VAL A 101 -17.47 8.20 -8.22
N ARG A 102 -17.75 6.89 -8.31
CA ARG A 102 -18.10 6.09 -7.14
C ARG A 102 -17.02 6.13 -6.07
N VAL A 103 -15.75 6.15 -6.45
CA VAL A 103 -14.63 6.31 -5.51
C VAL A 103 -14.64 7.72 -4.88
N ALA A 104 -14.97 8.76 -5.67
CA ALA A 104 -15.09 10.11 -5.16
C ALA A 104 -16.20 10.23 -4.10
N GLU A 105 -17.35 9.62 -4.36
CA GLU A 105 -18.49 9.58 -3.43
C GLU A 105 -18.14 8.82 -2.14
N GLU A 106 -17.57 7.62 -2.26
CA GLU A 106 -17.20 6.78 -1.10
C GLU A 106 -16.14 7.46 -0.24
N TYR A 107 -15.12 8.07 -0.84
CA TYR A 107 -14.12 8.84 -0.10
C TYR A 107 -14.71 10.07 0.59
N ALA A 108 -15.63 10.79 -0.07
CA ALA A 108 -16.33 11.90 0.55
C ALA A 108 -17.19 11.45 1.74
N MET A 109 -17.87 10.29 1.62
CA MET A 109 -18.61 9.69 2.74
C MET A 109 -17.68 9.34 3.90
N ILE A 110 -16.55 8.69 3.64
CA ILE A 110 -15.57 8.31 4.68
C ILE A 110 -15.01 9.58 5.33
N ASP A 111 -14.74 10.62 4.57
CA ASP A 111 -14.22 11.87 5.09
C ASP A 111 -15.26 12.56 6.03
N CYS A 112 -16.53 12.56 5.65
CA CYS A 112 -17.62 13.00 6.50
C CYS A 112 -17.78 12.13 7.75
N LEU A 113 -17.81 10.80 7.63
CA LEU A 113 -17.95 9.86 8.73
C LEU A 113 -16.80 9.96 9.72
N SER A 114 -15.60 10.22 9.23
CA SER A 114 -14.40 10.38 10.05
C SER A 114 -14.15 11.81 10.53
N ASN A 115 -14.98 12.78 10.13
CA ASN A 115 -14.78 14.20 10.40
C ASN A 115 -13.40 14.72 9.96
N GLY A 116 -13.05 14.51 8.67
CA GLY A 116 -11.83 15.05 8.05
C GLY A 116 -10.54 14.31 8.41
N ARG A 117 -10.61 13.00 8.64
CA ARG A 117 -9.42 12.17 8.94
C ARG A 117 -8.94 11.31 7.79
N LEU A 118 -9.62 11.31 6.66
CA LEU A 118 -9.25 10.52 5.48
C LEU A 118 -7.92 11.01 4.86
N ILE A 119 -7.07 10.06 4.46
CA ILE A 119 -6.01 10.22 3.46
C ILE A 119 -6.44 9.40 2.24
N ALA A 120 -6.69 10.07 1.12
CA ALA A 120 -7.16 9.44 -0.10
C ALA A 120 -5.96 8.95 -0.92
N GLY A 121 -5.83 7.65 -1.10
CA GLY A 121 -4.76 7.08 -1.91
C GLY A 121 -5.30 6.45 -3.18
N PHE A 122 -4.51 6.54 -4.24
CA PHE A 122 -4.83 5.95 -5.52
C PHE A 122 -3.64 5.15 -6.04
N VAL A 123 -3.94 4.03 -6.69
CA VAL A 123 -2.96 3.15 -7.30
C VAL A 123 -3.40 2.73 -8.69
N ARG A 124 -2.42 2.43 -9.52
CA ARG A 124 -2.71 1.89 -10.85
C ARG A 124 -3.09 0.41 -10.80
N GLY A 125 -2.67 -0.32 -9.75
CA GLY A 125 -2.86 -1.76 -9.62
C GLY A 125 -1.73 -2.57 -10.22
N ILE A 126 -1.93 -3.88 -10.27
CA ILE A 126 -0.93 -4.86 -10.68
C ILE A 126 -1.44 -5.75 -11.83
N PRO A 127 -0.54 -6.30 -12.65
CA PRO A 127 -0.94 -7.07 -13.84
C PRO A 127 -1.97 -8.18 -13.61
N PRO A 128 -1.87 -9.03 -12.57
CA PRO A 128 -2.90 -10.05 -12.33
C PRO A 128 -4.31 -9.49 -12.17
N GLU A 129 -4.45 -8.35 -11.51
CA GLU A 129 -5.75 -7.74 -11.25
C GLU A 129 -6.41 -7.25 -12.54
N TYR A 130 -5.64 -6.70 -13.48
CA TYR A 130 -6.17 -6.33 -14.80
C TYR A 130 -6.76 -7.55 -15.55
N ILE A 131 -6.03 -8.66 -15.48
CA ILE A 131 -6.46 -9.92 -16.14
C ILE A 131 -7.76 -10.40 -15.53
N TRP A 132 -7.82 -10.50 -14.21
CA TRP A 132 -8.99 -11.00 -13.49
C TRP A 132 -10.22 -10.10 -13.64
N TYR A 133 -10.01 -8.79 -13.79
CA TYR A 133 -11.10 -7.83 -14.05
C TYR A 133 -11.38 -7.58 -15.52
N GLY A 134 -10.66 -8.24 -16.45
CA GLY A 134 -10.85 -8.05 -17.89
C GLY A 134 -10.46 -6.65 -18.38
N VAL A 135 -9.60 -5.94 -17.67
CA VAL A 135 -9.11 -4.63 -18.06
C VAL A 135 -7.88 -4.78 -18.95
N ASN A 136 -7.86 -4.09 -20.08
CA ASN A 136 -6.69 -4.05 -20.94
C ASN A 136 -5.53 -3.31 -20.24
N PRO A 137 -4.40 -3.97 -19.93
CA PRO A 137 -3.27 -3.34 -19.27
C PRO A 137 -2.70 -2.13 -20.01
N ALA A 138 -2.77 -2.12 -21.35
CA ALA A 138 -2.31 -1.00 -22.16
C ALA A 138 -3.14 0.29 -21.95
N GLU A 139 -4.36 0.16 -21.43
CA GLU A 139 -5.23 1.28 -21.09
C GLU A 139 -5.05 1.76 -19.64
N SER A 140 -4.33 0.99 -18.80
CA SER A 140 -4.31 1.21 -17.35
C SER A 140 -3.82 2.61 -16.96
N ARG A 141 -2.83 3.14 -17.68
CA ARG A 141 -2.33 4.50 -17.47
C ARG A 141 -3.39 5.55 -17.81
N GLY A 142 -3.96 5.49 -19.02
CA GLY A 142 -4.97 6.45 -19.45
C GLY A 142 -6.22 6.42 -18.57
N ARG A 143 -6.69 5.22 -18.21
CA ARG A 143 -7.81 5.05 -17.27
C ARG A 143 -7.51 5.64 -15.90
N PHE A 144 -6.30 5.41 -15.37
CA PHE A 144 -5.88 5.97 -14.08
C PHE A 144 -5.87 7.51 -14.11
N GLU A 145 -5.26 8.10 -15.13
CA GLU A 145 -5.12 9.55 -15.21
C GLU A 145 -6.47 10.25 -15.43
N GLU A 146 -7.31 9.70 -16.31
CA GLU A 146 -8.64 10.24 -16.57
C GLU A 146 -9.54 10.10 -15.33
N ALA A 147 -9.54 8.93 -14.67
CA ALA A 147 -10.28 8.70 -13.44
C ALA A 147 -9.82 9.62 -12.29
N TYR A 148 -8.51 9.81 -12.13
CA TYR A 148 -7.97 10.74 -11.13
C TYR A 148 -8.45 12.17 -11.38
N ASN A 149 -8.30 12.68 -12.59
CA ASN A 149 -8.73 14.03 -12.92
C ASN A 149 -10.24 14.22 -12.69
N LEU A 150 -11.03 13.20 -13.06
CA LEU A 150 -12.47 13.21 -12.88
C LEU A 150 -12.86 13.24 -11.38
N ILE A 151 -12.18 12.48 -10.53
CA ILE A 151 -12.38 12.50 -9.07
C ILE A 151 -12.02 13.88 -8.51
N MET A 152 -10.91 14.48 -8.96
CA MET A 152 -10.51 15.82 -8.51
C MET A 152 -11.56 16.86 -8.90
N THR A 153 -12.04 16.84 -10.15
CA THR A 153 -13.13 17.70 -10.61
C THR A 153 -14.40 17.51 -9.76
N ALA A 154 -14.80 16.26 -9.53
CA ALA A 154 -15.98 15.96 -8.73
C ALA A 154 -15.91 16.51 -7.29
N TRP A 155 -14.73 16.59 -6.69
CA TRP A 155 -14.55 17.15 -5.34
C TRP A 155 -14.51 18.68 -5.31
N THR A 156 -14.03 19.33 -6.38
CA THR A 156 -13.79 20.78 -6.40
C THR A 156 -14.89 21.57 -7.09
N GLU A 157 -15.51 21.02 -8.13
CA GLU A 157 -16.55 21.69 -8.89
C GLU A 157 -17.97 21.37 -8.37
N PRO A 158 -18.86 22.36 -8.25
CA PRO A 158 -20.21 22.14 -7.76
C PRO A 158 -21.11 21.40 -8.76
N VAL A 159 -20.96 21.66 -10.03
CA VAL A 159 -21.59 20.97 -11.17
C VAL A 159 -20.57 20.88 -12.29
N TRP A 160 -20.47 19.73 -12.92
CA TRP A 160 -19.46 19.47 -13.93
C TRP A 160 -19.94 18.47 -14.99
N SER A 161 -19.30 18.49 -16.14
CA SER A 161 -19.42 17.50 -17.20
C SER A 161 -18.02 17.05 -17.62
N HIS A 162 -17.92 15.85 -18.15
CA HIS A 162 -16.66 15.27 -18.62
C HIS A 162 -16.89 14.47 -19.90
N GLU A 163 -16.13 14.80 -20.94
CA GLU A 163 -16.05 14.03 -22.18
C GLU A 163 -14.61 13.55 -22.35
N GLY A 164 -14.39 12.26 -22.16
CA GLY A 164 -13.08 11.66 -22.19
C GLY A 164 -13.01 10.42 -23.07
N LYS A 165 -11.85 9.79 -23.06
CA LYS A 165 -11.64 8.55 -23.81
C LYS A 165 -12.36 7.35 -23.17
N PHE A 166 -12.41 7.33 -21.84
CA PHE A 166 -12.91 6.17 -21.07
C PHE A 166 -14.21 6.49 -20.33
N PHE A 167 -14.48 7.75 -20.02
CA PHE A 167 -15.64 8.14 -19.24
C PHE A 167 -16.31 9.36 -19.88
N ASN A 168 -17.65 9.30 -20.01
CA ASN A 168 -18.47 10.42 -20.49
C ASN A 168 -19.62 10.62 -19.51
N LEU A 169 -19.68 11.81 -18.91
CA LEU A 169 -20.61 12.17 -17.84
C LEU A 169 -21.11 13.60 -18.05
N HIS A 170 -22.40 13.84 -17.90
CA HIS A 170 -23.02 15.12 -18.16
C HIS A 170 -23.81 15.59 -16.95
N ASP A 171 -23.69 16.89 -16.64
CA ASP A 171 -24.46 17.59 -15.60
C ASP A 171 -24.43 16.90 -14.23
N CYS A 172 -23.23 16.52 -13.80
CA CYS A 172 -22.99 15.77 -12.58
C CYS A 172 -22.72 16.69 -11.39
N ALA A 173 -23.19 16.29 -10.21
CA ALA A 173 -22.85 16.86 -8.92
C ALA A 173 -22.81 15.73 -7.90
N ILE A 174 -21.74 15.63 -7.10
CA ILE A 174 -21.65 14.60 -6.07
C ILE A 174 -22.23 15.05 -4.73
N TRP A 175 -22.85 14.12 -4.04
CA TRP A 175 -23.34 14.23 -2.68
C TRP A 175 -22.98 12.97 -1.89
N PRO A 176 -22.21 13.08 -0.76
CA PRO A 176 -21.68 14.31 -0.16
C PRO A 176 -20.44 14.86 -0.86
N ARG A 177 -19.96 16.02 -0.42
CA ARG A 177 -18.61 16.54 -0.68
C ARG A 177 -17.73 16.26 0.53
N PRO A 178 -16.38 16.14 0.35
CA PRO A 178 -15.47 15.99 1.47
C PRO A 178 -15.54 17.15 2.47
N VAL A 179 -15.32 16.86 3.75
CA VAL A 179 -15.13 17.85 4.81
C VAL A 179 -13.83 18.61 4.60
N GLN A 180 -12.77 17.90 4.24
CA GLN A 180 -11.46 18.47 3.96
C GLN A 180 -11.48 19.23 2.62
N GLN A 181 -11.05 20.50 2.61
CA GLN A 181 -11.08 21.37 1.44
C GLN A 181 -9.66 21.72 0.97
N PRO A 182 -9.39 21.78 -0.34
CA PRO A 182 -10.32 21.52 -1.46
C PRO A 182 -10.66 20.03 -1.63
N HIS A 183 -9.89 19.14 -1.02
CA HIS A 183 -10.07 17.69 -1.01
C HIS A 183 -9.21 17.06 0.10
N PRO A 184 -9.41 15.79 0.48
CA PRO A 184 -8.54 15.07 1.39
C PRO A 184 -7.08 15.02 0.88
N PRO A 185 -6.06 14.94 1.75
CA PRO A 185 -4.68 14.69 1.34
C PRO A 185 -4.58 13.45 0.45
N ILE A 186 -3.75 13.53 -0.61
CA ILE A 186 -3.63 12.46 -1.60
C ILE A 186 -2.26 11.80 -1.50
N TRP A 187 -2.24 10.47 -1.43
CA TRP A 187 -1.03 9.66 -1.47
C TRP A 187 -1.02 8.72 -2.67
N ILE A 188 0.16 8.51 -3.25
CA ILE A 188 0.33 7.63 -4.41
C ILE A 188 1.44 6.62 -4.13
N ALA A 189 1.17 5.34 -4.37
CA ALA A 189 2.23 4.34 -4.45
C ALA A 189 2.78 4.32 -5.88
N ALA A 190 4.01 4.82 -6.08
CA ALA A 190 4.61 5.02 -7.39
C ALA A 190 6.00 4.40 -7.47
N ARG A 191 6.20 3.39 -8.33
CA ARG A 191 7.47 2.67 -8.49
C ARG A 191 8.20 2.94 -9.82
N SER A 192 7.46 3.16 -10.91
CA SER A 192 8.06 3.45 -12.22
C SER A 192 8.46 4.91 -12.34
N ALA A 193 9.49 5.21 -13.16
CA ALA A 193 9.91 6.57 -13.44
C ALA A 193 8.74 7.46 -13.87
N GLU A 194 7.90 6.97 -14.78
CA GLU A 194 6.70 7.64 -15.26
C GLU A 194 5.71 7.97 -14.12
N SER A 195 5.50 7.03 -13.18
CA SER A 195 4.61 7.27 -12.04
C SER A 195 5.20 8.27 -11.04
N VAL A 196 6.52 8.24 -10.86
CA VAL A 196 7.25 9.23 -10.04
C VAL A 196 7.14 10.62 -10.66
N GLU A 197 7.39 10.76 -11.95
CA GLU A 197 7.24 12.05 -12.69
C GLU A 197 5.80 12.58 -12.62
N TRP A 198 4.82 11.67 -12.69
CA TRP A 198 3.41 12.03 -12.53
C TRP A 198 3.10 12.60 -11.14
N CYS A 199 3.70 12.03 -10.08
CA CYS A 199 3.62 12.56 -8.71
C CYS A 199 4.32 13.92 -8.60
N VAL A 200 5.53 14.04 -9.15
CA VAL A 200 6.30 15.30 -9.17
C VAL A 200 5.50 16.44 -9.79
N LYS A 201 4.92 16.21 -10.98
CA LYS A 201 4.09 17.21 -11.69
C LYS A 201 2.91 17.72 -10.87
N ARG A 202 2.44 16.93 -9.89
CA ARG A 202 1.28 17.25 -9.05
C ARG A 202 1.65 17.56 -7.60
N HIS A 203 2.93 17.61 -7.28
CA HIS A 203 3.46 17.80 -5.91
C HIS A 203 2.94 16.76 -4.91
N LEU A 204 2.62 15.54 -5.36
CA LEU A 204 2.01 14.50 -4.53
C LEU A 204 3.07 13.65 -3.82
N PRO A 205 2.81 13.24 -2.56
CA PRO A 205 3.64 12.27 -1.87
C PRO A 205 3.73 10.93 -2.60
N CYS A 206 4.91 10.30 -2.50
CA CYS A 206 5.27 9.04 -3.13
C CYS A 206 5.59 7.98 -2.08
N ALA A 207 4.79 6.93 -2.01
CA ALA A 207 5.02 5.80 -1.11
C ALA A 207 5.80 4.69 -1.82
N GLN A 208 6.77 4.10 -1.09
CA GLN A 208 7.61 3.01 -1.56
C GLN A 208 7.55 1.81 -0.63
N VAL A 209 7.44 0.63 -1.21
CA VAL A 209 7.33 -0.66 -0.52
C VAL A 209 8.02 -1.77 -1.33
N TYR A 210 8.43 -2.85 -0.68
CA TYR A 210 8.99 -4.06 -1.31
C TYR A 210 10.22 -3.82 -2.19
N GLN A 211 11.12 -2.96 -1.74
CA GLN A 211 12.40 -2.65 -2.39
C GLN A 211 13.50 -2.55 -1.34
N THR A 212 14.76 -2.68 -1.74
CA THR A 212 15.89 -2.38 -0.84
C THR A 212 15.93 -0.91 -0.49
N THR A 213 16.59 -0.55 0.62
CA THR A 213 16.77 0.85 1.00
C THR A 213 17.45 1.66 -0.09
N GLY A 214 18.49 1.11 -0.72
CA GLY A 214 19.18 1.79 -1.85
C GLY A 214 18.28 2.01 -3.06
N GLN A 215 17.41 1.05 -3.42
CA GLN A 215 16.45 1.24 -4.52
C GLN A 215 15.43 2.34 -4.22
N ILE A 216 14.99 2.44 -2.96
CA ILE A 216 14.07 3.52 -2.53
C ILE A 216 14.79 4.86 -2.54
N GLU A 217 16.03 4.92 -2.04
CA GLU A 217 16.87 6.11 -2.09
C GLU A 217 17.03 6.62 -3.53
N ASP A 218 17.35 5.75 -4.48
CA ASP A 218 17.44 6.11 -5.88
C ASP A 218 16.13 6.67 -6.44
N THR A 219 14.99 6.05 -6.07
CA THR A 219 13.67 6.51 -6.50
C THR A 219 13.35 7.90 -5.95
N PHE A 220 13.66 8.15 -4.67
CA PHE A 220 13.42 9.46 -4.07
C PHE A 220 14.41 10.52 -4.56
N ASN A 221 15.66 10.14 -4.86
CA ASN A 221 16.62 11.04 -5.50
C ASN A 221 16.18 11.41 -6.94
N TYR A 222 15.60 10.45 -7.67
CA TYR A 222 14.97 10.72 -8.96
C TYR A 222 13.80 11.70 -8.83
N TYR A 223 12.92 11.50 -7.84
CA TYR A 223 11.84 12.45 -7.55
C TYR A 223 12.38 13.86 -7.28
N ARG A 224 13.40 13.99 -6.41
CA ARG A 224 14.03 15.28 -6.07
C ARG A 224 14.64 15.95 -7.31
N SER A 225 15.31 15.18 -8.18
CA SER A 225 15.86 15.69 -9.43
C SER A 225 14.77 16.25 -10.34
N LYS A 226 13.69 15.49 -10.54
CA LYS A 226 12.57 15.92 -11.38
C LYS A 226 11.80 17.12 -10.81
N ALA A 227 11.70 17.23 -9.49
CA ALA A 227 11.14 18.41 -8.83
C ALA A 227 11.97 19.67 -9.11
N ARG A 228 13.30 19.59 -8.97
CA ARG A 228 14.21 20.69 -9.31
C ARG A 228 14.14 21.10 -10.77
N GLU A 229 14.03 20.13 -11.69
CA GLU A 229 13.83 20.40 -13.13
C GLU A 229 12.54 21.20 -13.40
N GLN A 230 11.53 21.07 -12.50
CA GLN A 230 10.27 21.82 -12.56
C GLN A 230 10.28 23.08 -11.69
N GLY A 231 11.43 23.48 -11.12
CA GLY A 231 11.61 24.72 -10.38
C GLY A 231 11.14 24.69 -8.91
N TRP A 232 11.04 23.49 -8.29
CA TRP A 232 10.67 23.38 -6.86
C TRP A 232 11.50 22.32 -6.13
N GLU A 233 11.58 22.46 -4.80
CA GLU A 233 12.29 21.50 -3.94
C GLU A 233 11.31 20.56 -3.24
N ALA A 234 11.58 19.26 -3.36
CA ALA A 234 10.79 18.24 -2.69
C ALA A 234 11.19 18.12 -1.22
N THR A 235 10.27 18.44 -0.33
CA THR A 235 10.43 18.33 1.12
C THR A 235 10.26 16.89 1.63
N PRO A 236 10.79 16.53 2.83
CA PRO A 236 10.72 15.15 3.34
C PRO A 236 9.31 14.55 3.47
N ASP A 237 8.27 15.39 3.61
CA ASP A 237 6.86 14.97 3.65
C ASP A 237 6.33 14.38 2.32
N LYS A 238 7.10 14.52 1.23
CA LYS A 238 6.80 13.88 -0.06
C LYS A 238 7.19 12.41 -0.10
N PHE A 239 7.93 11.92 0.90
CA PHE A 239 8.52 10.60 0.88
C PHE A 239 7.99 9.72 2.01
N ILE A 240 7.43 8.57 1.62
CA ILE A 240 6.78 7.63 2.53
C ILE A 240 7.46 6.29 2.40
N LEU A 241 8.11 5.83 3.47
CA LEU A 241 8.75 4.52 3.57
C LEU A 241 7.80 3.50 4.17
N CYS A 242 7.58 2.37 3.51
CA CYS A 242 6.84 1.24 4.07
C CYS A 242 7.76 0.03 4.26
N ARG A 243 7.72 -0.60 5.46
CA ARG A 243 8.53 -1.77 5.83
C ARG A 243 7.76 -2.77 6.67
N HIS A 244 8.04 -4.05 6.46
CA HIS A 244 7.74 -5.05 7.48
C HIS A 244 8.55 -4.75 8.73
N ILE A 245 7.91 -4.82 9.88
CA ILE A 245 8.56 -4.52 11.17
C ILE A 245 8.11 -5.49 12.25
N TYR A 246 9.05 -6.02 13.03
CA TYR A 246 8.75 -6.88 14.17
C TYR A 246 9.74 -6.66 15.32
N ILE A 247 9.23 -6.54 16.54
CA ILE A 247 10.01 -6.24 17.74
C ILE A 247 9.70 -7.29 18.80
N ASP A 248 10.76 -7.82 19.43
CA ASP A 248 10.63 -8.68 20.60
C ASP A 248 11.77 -8.36 21.60
N ASP A 249 11.72 -8.96 22.79
CA ASP A 249 12.70 -8.72 23.86
C ASP A 249 14.13 -9.12 23.48
N THR A 250 14.29 -10.13 22.59
CA THR A 250 15.60 -10.62 22.14
C THR A 250 15.63 -10.81 20.63
N GLU A 251 16.84 -10.71 20.03
CA GLU A 251 17.05 -10.97 18.61
C GLU A 251 16.61 -12.39 18.21
N GLN A 252 16.87 -13.36 19.08
CA GLN A 252 16.48 -14.75 18.85
C GLN A 252 14.95 -14.90 18.76
N LYS A 253 14.19 -14.37 19.73
CA LYS A 253 12.73 -14.43 19.71
C LYS A 253 12.14 -13.68 18.51
N ALA A 254 12.70 -12.50 18.19
CA ALA A 254 12.26 -11.75 17.03
C ALA A 254 12.42 -12.57 15.74
N ARG A 255 13.55 -13.26 15.58
CA ARG A 255 13.80 -14.14 14.45
C ARG A 255 12.87 -15.35 14.44
N GLU A 256 12.74 -16.06 15.57
CA GLU A 256 11.90 -17.27 15.70
C GLU A 256 10.43 -17.03 15.32
N LEU A 257 9.92 -15.84 15.58
CA LEU A 257 8.53 -15.47 15.30
C LEU A 257 8.36 -14.83 13.92
N ALA A 258 9.19 -13.87 13.56
CA ALA A 258 9.02 -13.11 12.33
C ALA A 258 9.54 -13.85 11.08
N GLU A 259 10.60 -14.69 11.16
CA GLU A 259 11.11 -15.39 9.99
C GLU A 259 10.09 -16.37 9.38
N PRO A 260 9.41 -17.25 10.16
CA PRO A 260 8.36 -18.10 9.62
C PRO A 260 7.19 -17.30 9.03
N ALA A 261 6.80 -16.18 9.68
CA ALA A 261 5.74 -15.31 9.21
C ALA A 261 6.11 -14.62 7.87
N MET A 262 7.36 -14.17 7.71
CA MET A 262 7.90 -13.67 6.45
C MET A 262 7.90 -14.73 5.35
N ARG A 263 8.26 -15.98 5.66
CA ARG A 263 8.21 -17.12 4.71
C ARG A 263 6.78 -17.40 4.27
N TYR A 264 5.84 -17.36 5.20
CA TYR A 264 4.41 -17.48 4.88
C TYR A 264 3.96 -16.32 3.96
N PHE A 265 4.28 -15.08 4.31
CA PHE A 265 3.99 -13.91 3.50
C PHE A 265 4.48 -14.08 2.06
N PHE A 266 5.76 -14.42 1.87
CA PHE A 266 6.31 -14.65 0.52
C PHE A 266 5.60 -15.77 -0.23
N THR A 267 5.23 -16.84 0.47
CA THR A 267 4.51 -17.97 -0.14
C THR A 267 3.17 -17.51 -0.71
N VAL A 268 2.38 -16.78 0.09
CA VAL A 268 1.04 -16.31 -0.31
C VAL A 268 1.14 -15.20 -1.36
N PHE A 269 2.07 -14.26 -1.18
CA PHE A 269 2.33 -13.18 -2.12
C PHE A 269 2.78 -13.68 -3.49
N ASN A 270 3.79 -14.55 -3.53
CA ASN A 270 4.33 -15.07 -4.78
C ASN A 270 3.33 -15.97 -5.51
N ARG A 271 2.51 -16.72 -4.78
CA ARG A 271 1.45 -17.54 -5.37
C ARG A 271 0.44 -16.71 -6.15
N GLY A 272 0.06 -15.52 -5.66
CA GLY A 272 -0.85 -14.63 -6.38
C GLY A 272 -0.23 -13.93 -7.59
N PHE A 273 1.07 -13.63 -7.53
CA PHE A 273 1.71 -12.66 -8.41
C PHE A 273 2.47 -13.26 -9.60
N ASN A 274 3.33 -14.24 -9.34
CA ASN A 274 4.27 -14.71 -10.36
C ASN A 274 3.69 -15.81 -11.24
N GLU A 275 2.79 -16.62 -10.72
CA GLU A 275 2.25 -17.76 -11.46
C GLU A 275 1.08 -17.41 -12.36
N ALA A 276 0.26 -16.42 -12.02
CA ALA A 276 -0.77 -15.92 -12.93
C ALA A 276 -0.15 -15.41 -14.24
N ILE A 277 1.05 -14.80 -14.14
CA ILE A 277 1.82 -14.32 -15.30
C ILE A 277 2.49 -15.48 -16.04
N ASN A 278 2.99 -16.50 -15.33
CA ASN A 278 3.79 -17.56 -15.93
C ASN A 278 2.96 -18.73 -16.51
N LYS A 279 1.72 -18.93 -16.11
CA LYS A 279 0.91 -20.10 -16.50
C LYS A 279 0.11 -19.95 -17.80
N GLY A 280 0.35 -18.90 -18.59
CA GLY A 280 -0.34 -18.75 -19.90
C GLY A 280 -1.87 -18.62 -19.79
N ALA A 281 -2.41 -18.36 -18.61
CA ALA A 281 -3.79 -17.89 -18.45
C ALA A 281 -3.97 -16.48 -19.04
N VAL A 282 -2.87 -15.91 -19.53
CA VAL A 282 -2.79 -14.59 -20.14
C VAL A 282 -2.71 -14.77 -21.64
N ASP A 283 -3.67 -14.24 -22.36
CA ASP A 283 -3.60 -14.05 -23.82
C ASP A 283 -2.21 -13.49 -24.17
N GLN A 284 -1.52 -14.07 -25.18
CA GLN A 284 -0.20 -13.63 -25.61
C GLN A 284 -0.17 -12.14 -25.95
N LYS A 285 -1.27 -11.56 -26.45
CA LYS A 285 -1.43 -10.13 -26.69
C LYS A 285 -1.41 -9.33 -25.38
N LEU A 286 -2.00 -9.86 -24.33
CA LEU A 286 -2.02 -9.23 -23.00
C LEU A 286 -0.64 -9.26 -22.37
N THR A 287 0.09 -10.37 -22.50
CA THR A 287 1.48 -10.50 -22.05
C THR A 287 2.41 -9.55 -22.82
N ALA A 288 2.21 -9.45 -24.15
CA ALA A 288 2.97 -8.51 -24.98
C ALA A 288 2.69 -7.04 -24.58
N ALA A 289 1.45 -6.68 -24.28
CA ALA A 289 1.07 -5.36 -23.79
C ALA A 289 1.70 -5.07 -22.42
N LEU A 290 1.68 -6.02 -21.50
CA LEU A 290 2.33 -5.91 -20.18
C LEU A 290 3.85 -5.78 -20.27
N THR A 291 4.47 -6.39 -21.27
CA THR A 291 5.93 -6.38 -21.46
C THR A 291 6.42 -5.22 -22.32
N SER A 292 5.56 -4.62 -23.13
CA SER A 292 5.91 -3.49 -24.03
C SER A 292 5.74 -2.12 -23.37
N GLU A 293 4.99 -2.00 -22.27
CA GLU A 293 4.85 -0.72 -21.59
C GLU A 293 6.15 -0.27 -20.92
N ARG A 294 6.54 0.98 -21.17
CA ARG A 294 7.65 1.70 -20.51
C ARG A 294 7.59 1.60 -18.98
N SER A 295 6.39 1.50 -18.43
CA SER A 295 6.14 1.35 -16.98
C SER A 295 6.69 0.05 -16.40
N PHE A 296 6.82 -1.00 -17.22
CA PHE A 296 7.40 -2.27 -16.80
C PHE A 296 8.86 -2.41 -17.28
N SER A 297 9.30 -1.64 -18.28
CA SER A 297 10.67 -1.63 -18.78
C SER A 297 11.66 -1.04 -17.77
N TYR A 298 11.23 -0.12 -16.89
CA TYR A 298 12.07 0.38 -15.79
C TYR A 298 12.64 -0.75 -14.92
N PHE A 299 11.96 -1.88 -14.85
CA PHE A 299 12.47 -3.09 -14.22
C PHE A 299 13.45 -3.89 -15.09
N ARG A 300 13.56 -3.56 -16.40
CA ARG A 300 14.45 -4.26 -17.37
C ARG A 300 15.66 -3.45 -17.76
N GLU A 301 15.60 -2.12 -17.83
CA GLU A 301 16.62 -1.26 -18.44
C GLU A 301 17.76 -0.83 -17.50
N GLY A 302 17.63 -1.00 -16.22
CA GLY A 302 18.77 -0.88 -15.31
C GLY A 302 19.18 -2.27 -14.87
N ASN A 303 20.44 -2.63 -14.94
CA ASN A 303 21.14 -3.84 -14.44
C ASN A 303 20.77 -4.22 -12.97
N ARG A 304 19.53 -3.94 -12.57
CA ARG A 304 18.92 -4.19 -11.27
C ARG A 304 18.10 -5.44 -11.40
N GLU A 305 18.76 -6.59 -11.23
CA GLU A 305 18.07 -7.84 -11.00
C GLU A 305 16.93 -7.61 -10.01
N ARG A 306 15.73 -8.01 -10.41
CA ARG A 306 14.59 -8.09 -9.49
C ARG A 306 14.99 -9.07 -8.39
N ARG A 307 15.50 -8.55 -7.28
CA ARG A 307 15.86 -9.41 -6.15
C ARG A 307 14.61 -10.14 -5.70
N ASP A 308 14.70 -11.47 -5.78
CA ASP A 308 13.67 -12.33 -5.22
C ASP A 308 13.92 -12.40 -3.70
N PHE A 309 13.29 -11.49 -2.96
CA PHE A 309 13.42 -11.40 -1.50
C PHE A 309 13.01 -12.70 -0.80
N SER A 310 12.21 -13.55 -1.44
CA SER A 310 11.85 -14.86 -0.88
C SER A 310 13.03 -15.82 -0.75
N LYS A 311 14.12 -15.56 -1.48
CA LYS A 311 15.36 -16.34 -1.46
C LYS A 311 16.39 -15.84 -0.45
N LEU A 312 16.19 -14.63 0.10
CA LEU A 312 17.07 -14.10 1.13
C LEU A 312 16.85 -14.86 2.44
N ASP A 313 17.94 -15.08 3.17
CA ASP A 313 17.88 -15.50 4.56
C ASP A 313 17.46 -14.34 5.47
N TRP A 314 17.41 -14.59 6.76
CA TRP A 314 17.03 -13.58 7.74
C TRP A 314 17.92 -12.34 7.69
N ASP A 315 19.24 -12.55 7.70
CA ASP A 315 20.21 -11.46 7.71
C ASP A 315 20.15 -10.66 6.40
N GLY A 316 20.00 -11.33 5.28
CA GLY A 316 19.80 -10.70 3.98
C GLY A 316 18.52 -9.85 3.88
N LEU A 317 17.43 -10.24 4.57
CA LEU A 317 16.22 -9.41 4.66
C LEU A 317 16.46 -8.14 5.47
N ILE A 318 17.19 -8.23 6.58
CA ILE A 318 17.56 -7.08 7.43
C ILE A 318 18.54 -6.17 6.68
N ASP A 319 19.63 -6.71 6.13
CA ASP A 319 20.69 -5.95 5.45
C ASP A 319 20.17 -5.22 4.21
N SER A 320 19.22 -5.81 3.49
CA SER A 320 18.57 -5.15 2.36
C SER A 320 17.63 -4.01 2.79
N GLY A 321 17.29 -3.93 4.08
CA GLY A 321 16.30 -3.03 4.63
C GLY A 321 14.86 -3.40 4.30
N TYR A 322 14.63 -4.59 3.73
CA TYR A 322 13.27 -5.07 3.42
C TYR A 322 12.46 -5.37 4.68
N LEU A 323 13.11 -5.89 5.69
CA LEU A 323 12.58 -6.16 7.02
C LEU A 323 13.34 -5.33 8.05
N ILE A 324 12.63 -4.74 9.00
CA ILE A 324 13.16 -4.12 10.21
C ILE A 324 12.74 -5.02 11.36
N ALA A 325 13.69 -5.73 11.99
CA ALA A 325 13.33 -6.61 13.10
C ALA A 325 14.49 -6.80 14.09
N GLY A 326 14.12 -7.20 15.32
CA GLY A 326 15.06 -7.46 16.41
C GLY A 326 14.58 -6.90 17.73
N THR A 327 15.54 -6.59 18.61
CA THR A 327 15.28 -5.90 19.87
C THR A 327 14.87 -4.43 19.64
N PRO A 328 14.26 -3.75 20.62
CA PRO A 328 13.94 -2.32 20.52
C PRO A 328 15.13 -1.45 20.10
N ASP A 329 16.34 -1.73 20.62
CA ASP A 329 17.55 -0.99 20.28
C ASP A 329 17.98 -1.22 18.83
N SER A 330 17.93 -2.45 18.37
CA SER A 330 18.24 -2.84 16.99
C SER A 330 17.29 -2.19 16.01
N VAL A 331 15.98 -2.33 16.27
CA VAL A 331 14.92 -1.76 15.42
C VAL A 331 14.97 -0.24 15.36
N ALA A 332 15.20 0.43 16.48
CA ALA A 332 15.34 1.89 16.49
C ALA A 332 16.51 2.37 15.61
N LYS A 333 17.67 1.69 15.69
CA LYS A 333 18.84 1.98 14.84
C LYS A 333 18.58 1.74 13.36
N GLN A 334 17.98 0.60 13.02
CA GLN A 334 17.61 0.24 11.65
C GLN A 334 16.66 1.30 11.05
N LEU A 335 15.61 1.65 11.78
CA LEU A 335 14.61 2.63 11.34
C LEU A 335 15.22 4.03 11.14
N GLN A 336 15.95 4.53 12.15
CA GLN A 336 16.60 5.83 12.07
C GLN A 336 17.60 5.90 10.91
N SER A 337 18.40 4.84 10.71
CA SER A 337 19.37 4.76 9.63
C SER A 337 18.68 4.83 8.27
N GLN A 338 17.63 4.02 8.05
CA GLN A 338 16.90 4.02 6.78
C GLN A 338 16.22 5.37 6.51
N MET A 339 15.50 5.91 7.50
CA MET A 339 14.80 7.20 7.35
C MET A 339 15.76 8.35 7.04
N LYS A 340 16.92 8.38 7.70
CA LYS A 340 17.98 9.36 7.43
C LYS A 340 18.56 9.21 6.03
N GLN A 341 18.88 7.98 5.62
CA GLN A 341 19.46 7.68 4.31
C GLN A 341 18.55 8.16 3.18
N ILE A 342 17.27 7.83 3.24
CA ILE A 342 16.32 8.16 2.19
C ILE A 342 15.76 9.59 2.31
N GLY A 343 15.92 10.25 3.46
CA GLY A 343 15.40 11.60 3.71
C GLY A 343 13.88 11.68 3.67
N ALA A 344 13.19 10.71 4.28
CA ALA A 344 11.74 10.67 4.38
C ALA A 344 11.25 11.13 5.76
N ASP A 345 10.00 11.62 5.82
CA ASP A 345 9.35 12.02 7.07
C ASP A 345 8.17 11.13 7.48
N HIS A 346 7.71 10.27 6.59
CA HIS A 346 6.60 9.35 6.84
C HIS A 346 7.08 7.90 6.83
N PHE A 347 6.82 7.20 7.92
CA PHE A 347 7.09 5.77 8.07
C PHE A 347 5.77 4.99 8.23
N MET A 348 5.59 3.96 7.41
CA MET A 348 4.50 2.99 7.52
C MET A 348 5.08 1.62 7.91
N GLY A 349 4.80 1.15 9.11
CA GLY A 349 5.21 -0.18 9.59
C GLY A 349 4.13 -1.23 9.30
N MET A 350 4.48 -2.32 8.63
CA MET A 350 3.64 -3.52 8.52
C MET A 350 3.93 -4.44 9.70
N PHE A 351 3.21 -4.25 10.80
CA PHE A 351 3.40 -5.02 12.04
C PHE A 351 2.76 -6.40 11.96
N HIS A 352 1.62 -6.53 11.29
CA HIS A 352 1.00 -7.83 11.05
C HIS A 352 1.62 -8.49 9.82
N ILE A 353 2.59 -9.36 10.04
CA ILE A 353 3.34 -10.05 8.98
C ILE A 353 2.72 -11.42 8.71
N GLY A 354 2.17 -11.62 7.53
CA GLY A 354 1.74 -12.93 7.03
C GLY A 354 0.73 -13.64 7.95
N ASN A 355 1.19 -14.66 8.67
CA ASN A 355 0.38 -15.43 9.62
C ASN A 355 0.85 -15.27 11.07
N LEU A 356 1.45 -14.14 11.40
CA LEU A 356 1.84 -13.83 12.77
C LEU A 356 0.58 -13.77 13.66
N ALA A 357 0.66 -14.36 14.85
CA ALA A 357 -0.46 -14.40 15.76
C ALA A 357 -0.76 -12.99 16.33
N HIS A 358 -2.03 -12.67 16.49
CA HIS A 358 -2.52 -11.38 16.98
C HIS A 358 -1.83 -10.89 18.26
N ASP A 359 -1.67 -11.76 19.27
CA ASP A 359 -0.99 -11.41 20.53
C ASP A 359 0.48 -10.98 20.32
N LYS A 360 1.16 -11.54 19.30
CA LYS A 360 2.53 -11.17 18.95
C LYS A 360 2.60 -9.83 18.22
N VAL A 361 1.61 -9.53 17.38
CA VAL A 361 1.47 -8.22 16.75
C VAL A 361 1.24 -7.15 17.82
N VAL A 362 0.30 -7.36 18.74
CA VAL A 362 0.00 -6.44 19.84
C VAL A 362 1.23 -6.23 20.73
N ASN A 363 1.98 -7.28 21.04
CA ASN A 363 3.22 -7.15 21.81
C ASN A 363 4.26 -6.28 21.06
N SER A 364 4.46 -6.52 19.77
CA SER A 364 5.37 -5.74 18.94
C SER A 364 4.96 -4.25 18.87
N LEU A 365 3.67 -3.96 18.73
CA LEU A 365 3.13 -2.60 18.77
C LEU A 365 3.39 -1.91 20.11
N ASN A 366 3.21 -2.62 21.23
CA ASN A 366 3.49 -2.10 22.57
C ASN A 366 4.98 -1.77 22.77
N LEU A 367 5.87 -2.66 22.35
CA LEU A 367 7.31 -2.41 22.39
C LEU A 367 7.70 -1.23 21.51
N PHE A 368 7.10 -1.10 20.33
CA PHE A 368 7.31 0.06 19.45
C PHE A 368 6.91 1.37 20.14
N LYS A 369 5.72 1.41 20.75
CA LYS A 369 5.24 2.57 21.49
C LYS A 369 6.17 2.94 22.64
N LYS A 370 6.50 1.97 23.46
CA LYS A 370 7.21 2.19 24.73
C LYS A 370 8.70 2.55 24.50
N GLU A 371 9.36 1.81 23.62
CA GLU A 371 10.81 1.82 23.52
C GLU A 371 11.34 2.54 22.27
N ILE A 372 10.55 2.69 21.21
CA ILE A 372 11.02 3.22 19.92
C ILE A 372 10.47 4.60 19.63
N MET A 373 9.14 4.81 19.72
CA MET A 373 8.54 6.12 19.43
C MET A 373 9.20 7.29 20.17
N PRO A 374 9.59 7.19 21.47
CA PRO A 374 10.25 8.27 22.16
C PRO A 374 11.62 8.66 21.59
N ARG A 375 12.25 7.79 20.82
CA ARG A 375 13.59 7.98 20.22
C ARG A 375 13.54 8.53 18.80
N LEU A 376 12.35 8.70 18.22
CA LEU A 376 12.14 9.11 16.82
C LEU A 376 11.82 10.60 16.66
N HIS A 377 11.89 11.36 17.75
CA HIS A 377 11.61 12.81 17.80
C HIS A 377 12.90 13.63 17.72
#